data_23ed129fe0cfb34b9ac60968257ef06c
#
_entry.id   23ed129fe0cfb34b9ac60968257ef06c
#
_cell.length_a   1.000
_cell.length_b   1.000
_cell.length_c   1.000
_cell.angle_alpha   90.00
_cell.angle_beta   90.00
_cell.angle_gamma   90.00
#
_symmetry.space_group_name_H-M   'P 1'
#
loop_
_entity.id
_entity.type
_entity.pdbx_description
1 polymer ?
#
loop_
_entity_poly.entity_id
_entity_poly.type
_entity_poly.pdbx_seq_one_letter_code
_entity_poly.pdbx_strand_id
1 'polypeptide(L)'
;KLVKLKRNKPEFKNLKYKEILSYLYKMDNSKSDIGLCSNKKIYETGTSNLFFIKDNKVFSPKKNYYRGITYKFFNSKIKKIIQKDILISSLEKFDEIILIGSGKGVASVKTINQINWKRKSLKFYKLLNNHYSLAVNRSAIFK
;
A
#
# COMPACT_ATOMS: atom_id res chain seq x y z
N LYS A 1 8.64 -3.12 7.19
CA LYS A 1 8.87 -4.45 7.79
C LYS A 1 7.68 -5.36 7.51
N LEU A 2 7.89 -6.65 7.15
CA LEU A 2 6.82 -7.64 7.02
C LEU A 2 6.51 -8.24 8.40
N VAL A 3 5.22 -8.35 8.74
CA VAL A 3 4.74 -8.95 9.98
C VAL A 3 3.67 -9.99 9.70
N LYS A 4 3.71 -11.10 10.43
CA LYS A 4 2.72 -12.18 10.34
C LYS A 4 1.47 -11.76 11.13
N LEU A 5 0.65 -10.93 10.51
CA LEU A 5 -0.56 -10.38 11.08
C LEU A 5 -1.59 -10.17 9.98
N LYS A 6 -2.84 -10.42 10.29
CA LYS A 6 -3.99 -10.13 9.42
C LYS A 6 -5.00 -9.31 10.23
N ARG A 7 -5.53 -8.25 9.63
CA ARG A 7 -6.61 -7.47 10.23
C ARG A 7 -7.85 -8.34 10.43
N ASN A 8 -8.50 -8.20 11.56
CA ASN A 8 -9.81 -8.83 11.77
C ASN A 8 -10.87 -8.10 10.94
N LYS A 9 -11.67 -8.86 10.17
CA LYS A 9 -12.68 -8.31 9.23
C LYS A 9 -12.11 -7.15 8.38
N PRO A 10 -11.08 -7.41 7.56
CA PRO A 10 -10.31 -6.37 6.87
C PRO A 10 -11.14 -5.58 5.86
N GLU A 11 -12.27 -6.11 5.42
CA GLU A 11 -13.19 -5.46 4.47
C GLU A 11 -13.89 -4.24 5.10
N PHE A 12 -13.96 -4.18 6.44
CA PHE A 12 -14.60 -3.11 7.17
C PHE A 12 -13.59 -2.21 7.87
N LYS A 13 -13.87 -0.91 7.88
CA LYS A 13 -13.14 0.03 8.72
C LYS A 13 -13.56 -0.19 10.17
N ASN A 14 -12.71 -0.82 10.97
CA ASN A 14 -12.96 -1.09 12.39
C ASN A 14 -11.80 -0.59 13.25
N LEU A 15 -12.06 -0.40 14.54
CA LEU A 15 -11.07 0.14 15.50
C LEU A 15 -10.21 -0.95 16.17
N LYS A 16 -10.26 -2.20 15.70
CA LYS A 16 -9.46 -3.31 16.26
C LYS A 16 -8.01 -3.26 15.78
N TYR A 17 -7.32 -2.18 16.11
CA TYR A 17 -5.93 -1.91 15.68
C TYR A 17 -4.86 -2.21 16.73
N LYS A 18 -5.21 -2.71 17.91
CA LYS A 18 -4.27 -2.85 19.03
C LYS A 18 -2.95 -3.52 18.64
N GLU A 19 -3.01 -4.64 17.93
CA GLU A 19 -1.80 -5.33 17.47
C GLU A 19 -1.03 -4.52 16.43
N ILE A 20 -1.70 -3.93 15.47
CA ILE A 20 -1.07 -3.06 14.45
C ILE A 20 -0.37 -1.90 15.13
N LEU A 21 -1.05 -1.21 16.06
CA LEU A 21 -0.49 -0.08 16.81
C LEU A 21 0.72 -0.50 17.63
N SER A 22 0.74 -1.69 18.24
CA SER A 22 1.90 -2.18 18.99
C SER A 22 3.17 -2.29 18.15
N TYR A 23 3.04 -2.53 16.85
CA TYR A 23 4.16 -2.49 15.91
C TYR A 23 4.49 -1.06 15.49
N LEU A 24 3.48 -0.23 15.18
CA LEU A 24 3.68 1.13 14.68
C LEU A 24 4.31 2.04 15.73
N TYR A 25 3.94 1.92 17.00
CA TYR A 25 4.55 2.70 18.09
C TYR A 25 6.05 2.43 18.32
N LYS A 26 6.56 1.30 17.80
CA LYS A 26 7.97 0.92 17.91
C LYS A 26 8.83 1.38 16.73
N MET A 27 8.28 2.20 15.83
CA MET A 27 8.98 2.65 14.63
C MET A 27 8.67 4.11 14.30
N ASP A 28 9.54 4.73 13.53
CA ASP A 28 9.28 6.04 12.93
C ASP A 28 8.29 5.87 11.76
N ASN A 29 7.02 6.17 12.01
CA ASN A 29 5.94 6.02 11.05
C ASN A 29 6.02 7.01 9.87
N SER A 30 6.86 8.05 9.95
CA SER A 30 7.12 8.95 8.82
C SER A 30 8.00 8.28 7.76
N LYS A 31 8.86 7.35 8.18
CA LYS A 31 9.86 6.68 7.31
C LYS A 31 9.58 5.20 7.09
N SER A 32 8.73 4.61 7.90
CA SER A 32 8.52 3.16 7.92
C SER A 32 7.05 2.79 8.03
N ASP A 33 6.73 1.57 7.62
CA ASP A 33 5.42 0.95 7.82
C ASP A 33 5.58 -0.57 7.97
N ILE A 34 4.51 -1.25 8.39
CA ILE A 34 4.45 -2.70 8.45
C ILE A 34 3.60 -3.25 7.33
N GLY A 35 4.10 -4.24 6.60
CA GLY A 35 3.31 -5.03 5.64
C GLY A 35 2.63 -6.17 6.36
N LEU A 36 1.30 -6.22 6.31
CA LEU A 36 0.49 -7.24 6.95
C LEU A 36 0.44 -8.50 6.09
N CYS A 37 0.92 -9.61 6.62
CA CYS A 37 1.09 -10.86 5.90
C CYS A 37 0.39 -12.02 6.61
N SER A 38 -0.21 -12.91 5.83
CA SER A 38 -0.74 -14.20 6.30
C SER A 38 -0.68 -15.22 5.16
N ASN A 39 -0.51 -16.50 5.49
CA ASN A 39 -0.45 -17.58 4.50
C ASN A 39 0.52 -17.28 3.34
N LYS A 40 1.72 -16.78 3.65
CA LYS A 40 2.77 -16.41 2.69
C LYS A 40 2.37 -15.29 1.71
N LYS A 41 1.27 -14.57 1.95
CA LYS A 41 0.76 -13.47 1.13
C LYS A 41 0.80 -12.17 1.88
N ILE A 42 0.99 -11.05 1.14
CA ILE A 42 0.84 -9.70 1.66
C ILE A 42 -0.49 -9.11 1.19
N TYR A 43 -1.16 -8.35 2.05
CA TYR A 43 -2.50 -7.81 1.78
C TYR A 43 -2.57 -6.28 1.81
N GLU A 44 -2.03 -5.67 2.83
CA GLU A 44 -2.05 -4.21 3.04
C GLU A 44 -0.89 -3.82 3.97
N THR A 45 -0.77 -2.56 4.32
CA THR A 45 0.11 -2.15 5.42
C THR A 45 -0.70 -1.80 6.67
N GLY A 46 -0.02 -1.45 7.76
CA GLY A 46 -0.68 -0.96 8.97
C GLY A 46 -1.54 0.28 8.71
N THR A 47 -1.19 1.10 7.73
CA THR A 47 -1.81 2.39 7.47
C THR A 47 -2.36 2.60 6.05
N SER A 48 -2.01 1.74 5.08
CA SER A 48 -2.24 2.01 3.66
C SER A 48 -2.55 0.75 2.84
N ASN A 49 -3.19 0.94 1.71
CA ASN A 49 -3.28 -0.07 0.67
C ASN A 49 -1.98 -0.19 -0.11
N LEU A 50 -1.82 -1.26 -0.88
CA LEU A 50 -0.61 -1.57 -1.64
C LEU A 50 -0.91 -1.71 -3.12
N PHE A 51 -0.08 -1.03 -3.93
CA PHE A 51 0.09 -1.34 -5.35
C PHE A 51 1.48 -1.92 -5.60
N PHE A 52 1.54 -2.88 -6.49
CA PHE A 52 2.76 -3.54 -6.95
C PHE A 52 2.88 -3.32 -8.44
N ILE A 53 4.03 -2.84 -8.88
CA ILE A 53 4.26 -2.48 -10.29
C ILE A 53 5.24 -3.45 -10.92
N LYS A 54 4.85 -3.96 -12.07
CA LYS A 54 5.69 -4.81 -12.93
C LYS A 54 5.27 -4.64 -14.39
N ASP A 55 6.24 -4.52 -15.29
CA ASP A 55 5.98 -4.44 -16.75
C ASP A 55 4.91 -3.40 -17.12
N ASN A 56 4.98 -2.21 -16.52
CA ASN A 56 4.01 -1.12 -16.64
C ASN A 56 2.55 -1.51 -16.28
N LYS A 57 2.36 -2.58 -15.52
CA LYS A 57 1.05 -3.02 -15.00
C LYS A 57 0.97 -2.80 -13.50
N VAL A 58 -0.24 -2.43 -13.05
CA VAL A 58 -0.54 -2.25 -11.63
C VAL A 58 -1.24 -3.49 -11.10
N PHE A 59 -0.71 -4.04 -10.03
CA PHE A 59 -1.28 -5.18 -9.32
C PHE A 59 -1.69 -4.75 -7.91
N SER A 60 -2.74 -5.35 -7.38
CA SER A 60 -3.14 -5.22 -5.98
C SER A 60 -3.54 -6.58 -5.40
N PRO A 61 -3.52 -6.73 -4.08
CA PRO A 61 -4.08 -7.92 -3.45
C PRO A 61 -5.54 -8.12 -3.85
N LYS A 62 -5.97 -9.38 -3.96
CA LYS A 62 -7.32 -9.74 -4.40
C LYS A 62 -8.37 -9.51 -3.30
N LYS A 63 -8.01 -9.77 -2.04
CA LYS A 63 -8.90 -9.75 -0.87
C LYS A 63 -8.14 -9.51 0.44
N ASN A 64 -8.86 -9.49 1.56
CA ASN A 64 -8.31 -9.37 2.91
C ASN A 64 -7.62 -8.01 3.18
N TYR A 65 -8.17 -6.93 2.64
CA TYR A 65 -7.75 -5.56 2.92
C TYR A 65 -8.94 -4.60 2.86
N TYR A 66 -8.81 -3.47 3.54
CA TYR A 66 -9.79 -2.40 3.48
C TYR A 66 -9.57 -1.56 2.22
N ARG A 67 -10.59 -1.39 1.39
CA ARG A 67 -10.54 -0.50 0.22
C ARG A 67 -10.77 0.95 0.66
N GLY A 68 -9.69 1.63 1.00
CA GLY A 68 -9.72 3.04 1.40
C GLY A 68 -10.14 3.98 0.27
N ILE A 69 -10.46 5.23 0.64
CA ILE A 69 -10.90 6.25 -0.34
C ILE A 69 -9.84 6.52 -1.40
N THR A 70 -8.57 6.55 -1.03
CA THR A 70 -7.46 6.76 -1.97
C THR A 70 -7.32 5.58 -2.95
N TYR A 71 -7.57 4.34 -2.49
CA TYR A 71 -7.64 3.19 -3.40
C TYR A 71 -8.77 3.35 -4.41
N LYS A 72 -9.98 3.74 -3.97
CA LYS A 72 -11.14 3.97 -4.84
C LYS A 72 -10.84 5.06 -5.87
N PHE A 73 -10.21 6.16 -5.45
CA PHE A 73 -9.75 7.23 -6.34
C PHE A 73 -8.84 6.70 -7.45
N PHE A 74 -7.80 5.94 -7.12
CA PHE A 74 -6.90 5.40 -8.13
C PHE A 74 -7.56 4.32 -8.99
N ASN A 75 -8.49 3.52 -8.44
CA ASN A 75 -9.25 2.54 -9.22
C ASN A 75 -10.09 3.20 -10.33
N SER A 76 -10.51 4.46 -10.14
CA SER A 76 -11.20 5.23 -11.20
C SER A 76 -10.25 5.89 -12.22
N LYS A 77 -8.97 6.04 -11.90
CA LYS A 77 -7.96 6.71 -12.74
C LYS A 77 -7.06 5.75 -13.51
N ILE A 78 -6.78 4.59 -12.95
CA ILE A 78 -5.93 3.58 -13.58
C ILE A 78 -6.81 2.71 -14.48
N LYS A 79 -6.47 2.62 -15.77
CA LYS A 79 -7.24 1.85 -16.77
C LYS A 79 -7.52 0.41 -16.34
N LYS A 80 -6.55 -0.24 -15.67
CA LYS A 80 -6.70 -1.61 -15.17
C LYS A 80 -5.80 -1.87 -13.97
N ILE A 81 -6.40 -2.25 -12.84
CA ILE A 81 -5.69 -2.81 -11.69
C ILE A 81 -5.93 -4.33 -11.68
N ILE A 82 -4.85 -5.10 -11.76
CA ILE A 82 -4.91 -6.57 -11.77
C ILE A 82 -4.93 -7.07 -10.33
N GLN A 83 -6.07 -7.58 -9.89
CA GLN A 83 -6.22 -8.15 -8.56
C GLN A 83 -5.77 -9.61 -8.54
N LYS A 84 -4.80 -9.94 -7.70
CA LYS A 84 -4.31 -11.30 -7.53
C LYS A 84 -3.74 -11.53 -6.14
N ASP A 85 -3.48 -12.77 -5.79
CA ASP A 85 -2.72 -13.10 -4.60
C ASP A 85 -1.26 -12.67 -4.77
N ILE A 86 -0.75 -11.86 -3.86
CA ILE A 86 0.63 -11.37 -3.87
C ILE A 86 1.43 -12.21 -2.88
N LEU A 87 2.22 -13.13 -3.39
CA LEU A 87 3.11 -13.96 -2.57
C LEU A 87 4.34 -13.17 -2.13
N ILE A 88 4.78 -13.35 -0.89
CA ILE A 88 6.02 -12.73 -0.38
C ILE A 88 7.22 -13.16 -1.22
N SER A 89 7.28 -14.44 -1.62
CA SER A 89 8.32 -14.97 -2.50
C SER A 89 8.33 -14.40 -3.91
N SER A 90 7.26 -13.72 -4.34
CA SER A 90 7.19 -13.08 -5.66
C SER A 90 7.49 -11.59 -5.63
N LEU A 91 7.74 -11.00 -4.46
CA LEU A 91 7.95 -9.55 -4.32
C LEU A 91 9.19 -9.08 -5.09
N GLU A 92 10.22 -9.92 -5.23
CA GLU A 92 11.43 -9.62 -6.02
C GLU A 92 11.14 -9.27 -7.49
N LYS A 93 10.02 -9.78 -8.03
CA LYS A 93 9.59 -9.57 -9.43
C LYS A 93 8.99 -8.19 -9.69
N PHE A 94 8.68 -7.43 -8.65
CA PHE A 94 8.09 -6.09 -8.79
C PHE A 94 9.15 -5.01 -8.79
N ASP A 95 8.95 -4.00 -9.65
CA ASP A 95 9.87 -2.87 -9.81
C ASP A 95 9.59 -1.77 -8.79
N GLU A 96 8.32 -1.56 -8.46
CA GLU A 96 7.87 -0.62 -7.45
C GLU A 96 6.82 -1.27 -6.53
N ILE A 97 6.85 -0.90 -5.25
CA ILE A 97 5.79 -1.15 -4.28
C ILE A 97 5.38 0.22 -3.75
N ILE A 98 4.09 0.54 -3.87
CA ILE A 98 3.56 1.88 -3.58
C ILE A 98 2.47 1.76 -2.52
N LEU A 99 2.59 2.55 -1.48
CA LEU A 99 1.57 2.72 -0.45
C LEU A 99 0.61 3.84 -0.89
N ILE A 100 -0.68 3.59 -0.72
CA ILE A 100 -1.73 4.57 -0.99
C ILE A 100 -2.71 4.64 0.17
N GLY A 101 -2.91 5.81 0.71
CA GLY A 101 -3.79 6.03 1.87
C GLY A 101 -3.98 7.51 2.17
N SER A 102 -5.10 7.88 2.77
CA SER A 102 -5.42 9.29 3.05
C SER A 102 -4.41 9.95 4.00
N GLY A 103 -3.84 9.21 4.95
CA GLY A 103 -2.85 9.74 5.89
C GLY A 103 -1.44 9.90 5.30
N LYS A 104 -1.04 9.02 4.38
CA LYS A 104 0.30 9.03 3.74
C LYS A 104 0.30 9.56 2.31
N GLY A 105 -0.88 9.79 1.73
CA GLY A 105 -0.98 10.10 0.30
C GLY A 105 -0.50 8.94 -0.55
N VAL A 106 0.49 9.20 -1.40
CA VAL A 106 1.20 8.22 -2.21
C VAL A 106 2.64 8.14 -1.72
N ALA A 107 3.09 6.98 -1.28
CA ALA A 107 4.45 6.79 -0.82
C ALA A 107 5.10 5.57 -1.49
N SER A 108 6.37 5.70 -1.88
CA SER A 108 7.12 4.63 -2.53
C SER A 108 7.97 3.89 -1.52
N VAL A 109 7.80 2.57 -1.43
CA VAL A 109 8.68 1.71 -0.62
C VAL A 109 10.09 1.72 -1.23
N LYS A 110 11.10 2.00 -0.41
CA LYS A 110 12.50 1.97 -0.83
C LYS A 110 13.09 0.57 -0.71
N THR A 111 12.87 -0.08 0.43
CA THR A 111 13.45 -1.40 0.75
C THR A 111 12.49 -2.24 1.60
N ILE A 112 12.63 -3.56 1.48
CA ILE A 112 12.09 -4.54 2.44
C ILE A 112 13.28 -5.44 2.84
N ASN A 113 13.96 -5.06 3.92
CA ASN A 113 15.24 -5.68 4.30
C ASN A 113 15.11 -7.19 4.58
N GLN A 114 13.97 -7.64 5.12
CA GLN A 114 13.74 -9.06 5.44
C GLN A 114 13.81 -10.01 4.24
N ILE A 115 13.67 -9.48 3.03
CA ILE A 115 13.72 -10.25 1.77
C ILE A 115 14.68 -9.64 0.75
N ASN A 116 15.56 -8.73 1.19
CA ASN A 116 16.52 -7.99 0.36
C ASN A 116 15.91 -7.30 -0.87
N TRP A 117 14.59 -6.97 -0.80
CA TRP A 117 13.95 -6.25 -1.88
C TRP A 117 14.33 -4.76 -1.86
N LYS A 118 14.69 -4.24 -3.03
CA LYS A 118 14.96 -2.83 -3.27
C LYS A 118 14.15 -2.36 -4.49
N ARG A 119 13.62 -1.16 -4.39
CA ARG A 119 12.92 -0.50 -5.49
C ARG A 119 13.84 -0.35 -6.71
N LYS A 120 13.32 -0.68 -7.90
CA LYS A 120 14.06 -0.60 -9.18
C LYS A 120 13.66 0.63 -10.00
N SER A 121 12.48 1.22 -9.75
CA SER A 121 11.93 2.35 -10.50
C SER A 121 11.15 3.31 -9.59
N LEU A 122 10.93 4.53 -10.05
CA LEU A 122 10.04 5.55 -9.47
C LEU A 122 9.00 6.05 -10.47
N LYS A 123 8.88 5.41 -11.62
CA LYS A 123 8.05 5.89 -12.73
C LYS A 123 6.58 5.98 -12.33
N PHE A 124 6.03 4.89 -11.82
CA PHE A 124 4.62 4.85 -11.41
C PHE A 124 4.37 5.66 -10.14
N TYR A 125 5.30 5.62 -9.19
CA TYR A 125 5.21 6.49 -8.03
C TYR A 125 5.04 7.96 -8.42
N LYS A 126 5.90 8.48 -9.30
CA LYS A 126 5.82 9.88 -9.76
C LYS A 126 4.50 10.17 -10.46
N LEU A 127 4.03 9.26 -11.31
CA LEU A 127 2.74 9.38 -12.00
C LEU A 127 1.57 9.44 -11.01
N LEU A 128 1.49 8.50 -10.09
CA LEU A 128 0.40 8.44 -9.11
C LEU A 128 0.45 9.61 -8.13
N ASN A 129 1.65 9.99 -7.67
CA ASN A 129 1.81 11.12 -6.78
C ASN A 129 1.38 12.43 -7.43
N ASN A 130 1.68 12.64 -8.72
CA ASN A 130 1.22 13.80 -9.47
C ASN A 130 -0.32 13.84 -9.57
N HIS A 131 -0.95 12.72 -9.94
CA HIS A 131 -2.43 12.63 -9.98
C HIS A 131 -3.06 12.91 -8.61
N TYR A 132 -2.48 12.39 -7.54
CA TYR A 132 -2.97 12.61 -6.18
C TYR A 132 -2.84 14.07 -5.77
N SER A 133 -1.67 14.68 -5.96
CA SER A 133 -1.41 16.08 -5.62
C SER A 133 -2.33 17.04 -6.38
N LEU A 134 -2.55 16.80 -7.67
CA LEU A 134 -3.49 17.59 -8.47
C LEU A 134 -4.93 17.47 -7.95
N ALA A 135 -5.34 16.29 -7.53
CA ALA A 135 -6.68 16.08 -6.98
C ALA A 135 -6.85 16.77 -5.62
N VAL A 136 -5.85 16.68 -4.74
CA VAL A 136 -5.84 17.36 -3.44
C VAL A 136 -5.89 18.88 -3.62
N ASN A 137 -5.08 19.43 -4.51
CA ASN A 137 -5.03 20.87 -4.76
C ASN A 137 -6.33 21.44 -5.37
N ARG A 138 -7.10 20.59 -6.06
CA ARG A 138 -8.42 20.97 -6.63
C ARG A 138 -9.57 20.70 -5.69
N SER A 139 -9.36 20.04 -4.55
CA SER A 139 -10.42 19.82 -3.56
C SER A 139 -10.81 21.13 -2.92
N ALA A 140 -12.13 21.31 -2.69
CA ALA A 140 -12.64 22.50 -2.00
C ALA A 140 -12.04 22.56 -0.59
N ILE A 141 -11.43 23.70 -0.26
CA ILE A 141 -11.05 24.02 1.11
C ILE A 141 -12.31 24.53 1.79
N PHE A 142 -12.84 23.76 2.72
CA PHE A 142 -13.89 24.27 3.61
C PHE A 142 -13.22 25.30 4.54
N LYS A 143 -13.60 26.58 4.34
CA LYS A 143 -13.25 27.66 5.24
C LYS A 143 -14.19 27.66 6.45
#